data_4df541e6948e025592c87d162e08e40c
#
_entry.id   4df541e6948e025592c87d162e08e40c
#
_cell.length_a   1.000
_cell.length_b   1.000
_cell.length_c   1.000
_cell.angle_alpha   90.00
_cell.angle_beta   90.00
_cell.angle_gamma   90.00
#
_symmetry.space_group_name_H-M   'P 1'
#
loop_
_entity.id
_entity.type
_entity.pdbx_description
1 polymer ?
#
loop_
_entity_poly.entity_id
_entity_poly.type
_entity_poly.pdbx_seq_one_letter_code
_entity_poly.pdbx_strand_id
1 'polypeptide(L)'
;VADEVIAVIVTKEAPAATAIRDALHEQLRVRCRAAVQVHGSQVREIKDAIGPWQWIDARTRQAAARAFGGVPPALSRGRIENECDADQHEALDMGPYEPGNPKAIEELVGHFDAIVSRGGDSVSRAGASAQRLTVSDRHLRDGSAHARGRDAVLVACAQADHHYRHELLAALLRCTRATPAGRGANIAAATAVVAWLCGDGVRANIALERCFLDDPEHVLGRVFDDAMSVGVPPTSIAQMLTHLA
;
A
#
# COMPACT_ATOMS: atom_id res chain seq x y z
N VAL A 1 -15.50 -13.01 -16.75
CA VAL A 1 -16.37 -11.94 -16.21
C VAL A 1 -16.98 -12.51 -14.94
N ALA A 2 -16.86 -11.85 -13.80
CA ALA A 2 -17.49 -12.32 -12.57
C ALA A 2 -18.99 -12.04 -12.67
N ASP A 3 -19.81 -13.07 -12.53
CA ASP A 3 -21.27 -12.96 -12.59
C ASP A 3 -21.86 -12.47 -11.25
N GLU A 4 -21.06 -12.43 -10.21
CA GLU A 4 -21.46 -12.02 -8.86
C GLU A 4 -20.41 -11.11 -8.22
N VAL A 5 -20.85 -10.09 -7.47
CA VAL A 5 -19.99 -9.16 -6.72
C VAL A 5 -20.43 -9.06 -5.25
N ILE A 6 -19.49 -8.72 -4.40
CA ILE A 6 -19.75 -8.28 -3.04
C ILE A 6 -19.49 -6.77 -2.99
N ALA A 7 -20.50 -6.00 -2.63
CA ALA A 7 -20.37 -4.55 -2.47
C ALA A 7 -20.01 -4.19 -1.02
N VAL A 8 -18.92 -3.46 -0.84
CA VAL A 8 -18.55 -2.88 0.45
C VAL A 8 -18.80 -1.37 0.40
N ILE A 9 -19.75 -0.90 1.17
CA ILE A 9 -20.23 0.49 1.12
C ILE A 9 -19.82 1.20 2.41
N VAL A 10 -18.93 2.17 2.28
CA VAL A 10 -18.44 2.97 3.42
C VAL A 10 -19.26 4.27 3.51
N THR A 11 -20.28 4.27 4.37
CA THR A 11 -21.11 5.45 4.61
C THR A 11 -21.71 5.41 6.02
N LYS A 12 -22.00 6.57 6.58
CA LYS A 12 -22.71 6.70 7.85
C LYS A 12 -24.23 6.55 7.70
N GLU A 13 -24.76 6.83 6.51
CA GLU A 13 -26.18 6.91 6.26
C GLU A 13 -26.73 5.62 5.63
N ALA A 14 -27.71 5.01 6.28
CA ALA A 14 -28.34 3.78 5.80
C ALA A 14 -29.08 3.94 4.47
N PRO A 15 -29.86 4.99 4.24
CA PRO A 15 -30.53 5.20 2.96
C PRO A 15 -29.58 5.32 1.78
N ALA A 16 -28.43 6.01 2.00
CA ALA A 16 -27.39 6.12 0.97
C ALA A 16 -26.77 4.77 0.64
N ALA A 17 -26.54 3.90 1.61
CA ALA A 17 -26.00 2.56 1.39
C ALA A 17 -26.94 1.69 0.56
N THR A 18 -28.24 1.75 0.82
CA THR A 18 -29.27 1.04 0.05
C THR A 18 -29.33 1.55 -1.38
N ALA A 19 -29.37 2.88 -1.57
CA ALA A 19 -29.40 3.50 -2.89
C ALA A 19 -28.16 3.13 -3.73
N ILE A 20 -26.97 3.09 -3.13
CA ILE A 20 -25.75 2.69 -3.81
C ILE A 20 -25.82 1.22 -4.23
N ARG A 21 -26.28 0.30 -3.36
CA ARG A 21 -26.49 -1.10 -3.71
C ARG A 21 -27.41 -1.25 -4.89
N ASP A 22 -28.54 -0.59 -4.87
CA ASP A 22 -29.57 -0.69 -5.90
C ASP A 22 -29.07 -0.11 -7.23
N ALA A 23 -28.37 1.02 -7.20
CA ALA A 23 -27.73 1.61 -8.37
C ALA A 23 -26.64 0.68 -8.97
N LEU A 24 -25.83 -0.01 -8.16
CA LEU A 24 -24.86 -0.99 -8.63
C LEU A 24 -25.55 -2.15 -9.34
N HIS A 25 -26.66 -2.64 -8.78
CA HIS A 25 -27.44 -3.72 -9.39
C HIS A 25 -28.06 -3.32 -10.74
N GLU A 26 -28.64 -2.12 -10.82
CA GLU A 26 -29.27 -1.62 -12.04
C GLU A 26 -28.28 -1.26 -13.14
N GLN A 27 -27.21 -0.53 -12.79
CA GLN A 27 -26.27 0.02 -13.77
C GLN A 27 -25.24 -1.00 -14.28
N LEU A 28 -24.74 -1.86 -13.40
CA LEU A 28 -23.70 -2.82 -13.78
C LEU A 28 -24.27 -4.16 -14.29
N ARG A 29 -25.57 -4.39 -14.13
CA ARG A 29 -26.24 -5.68 -14.45
C ARG A 29 -25.53 -6.89 -13.84
N VAL A 30 -24.83 -6.69 -12.74
CA VAL A 30 -24.09 -7.71 -12.01
C VAL A 30 -24.89 -8.12 -10.78
N ARG A 31 -24.97 -9.40 -10.51
CA ARG A 31 -25.69 -9.89 -9.34
C ARG A 31 -24.89 -9.55 -8.07
N CYS A 32 -25.43 -8.61 -7.29
CA CYS A 32 -24.83 -8.29 -5.99
C CYS A 32 -25.18 -9.41 -5.01
N ARG A 33 -24.23 -10.29 -4.70
CA ARG A 33 -24.41 -11.42 -3.79
C ARG A 33 -24.57 -10.98 -2.33
N ALA A 34 -23.85 -9.95 -1.95
CA ALA A 34 -23.93 -9.36 -0.62
C ALA A 34 -23.57 -7.88 -0.69
N ALA A 35 -24.23 -7.07 0.12
CA ALA A 35 -23.82 -5.69 0.36
C ALA A 35 -23.60 -5.51 1.86
N VAL A 36 -22.48 -4.86 2.21
CA VAL A 36 -22.05 -4.66 3.58
C VAL A 36 -21.77 -3.19 3.78
N GLN A 37 -22.45 -2.57 4.75
CA GLN A 37 -22.15 -1.22 5.19
C GLN A 37 -21.09 -1.26 6.29
N VAL A 38 -20.06 -0.42 6.14
CA VAL A 38 -18.98 -0.29 7.12
C VAL A 38 -18.97 1.12 7.69
N HIS A 39 -18.88 1.23 9.00
CA HIS A 39 -18.72 2.48 9.71
C HIS A 39 -17.75 2.31 10.89
N GLY A 40 -16.55 2.85 10.77
CA GLY A 40 -15.49 2.64 11.75
C GLY A 40 -15.15 1.16 11.92
N SER A 41 -15.27 0.66 13.14
CA SER A 41 -15.03 -0.75 13.48
C SER A 41 -16.30 -1.61 13.45
N GLN A 42 -17.39 -1.10 12.92
CA GLN A 42 -18.66 -1.80 12.85
C GLN A 42 -19.02 -2.13 11.41
N VAL A 43 -19.69 -3.25 11.24
CA VAL A 43 -20.20 -3.74 9.96
C VAL A 43 -21.64 -4.21 10.13
N ARG A 44 -22.44 -4.00 9.10
CA ARG A 44 -23.77 -4.61 9.01
C ARG A 44 -24.08 -5.05 7.58
N GLU A 45 -24.85 -6.08 7.47
CA GLU A 45 -25.32 -6.56 6.18
C GLU A 45 -26.51 -5.72 5.70
N ILE A 46 -26.54 -5.45 4.39
CA ILE A 46 -27.65 -4.78 3.71
C ILE A 46 -28.27 -5.81 2.73
N LYS A 47 -29.35 -6.40 3.18
CA LYS A 47 -30.23 -7.24 2.33
C LYS A 47 -31.53 -6.49 2.05
N ASP A 48 -32.65 -7.22 2.01
CA ASP A 48 -34.01 -6.65 1.92
C ASP A 48 -34.37 -5.85 3.18
N ALA A 49 -33.74 -6.15 4.31
CA ALA A 49 -33.78 -5.36 5.52
C ALA A 49 -32.35 -5.03 5.99
N ILE A 50 -32.18 -3.86 6.61
CA ILE A 50 -30.90 -3.45 7.18
C ILE A 50 -30.65 -4.24 8.46
N GLY A 51 -29.57 -5.04 8.48
CA GLY A 51 -29.16 -5.81 9.64
C GLY A 51 -28.65 -4.97 10.83
N PRO A 52 -28.52 -5.56 12.00
CA PRO A 52 -27.92 -4.89 13.16
C PRO A 52 -26.44 -4.61 12.94
N TRP A 53 -25.92 -3.56 13.58
CA TRP A 53 -24.50 -3.29 13.63
C TRP A 53 -23.75 -4.38 14.45
N GLN A 54 -22.70 -4.92 13.87
CA GLN A 54 -21.81 -5.88 14.50
C GLN A 54 -20.39 -5.31 14.58
N TRP A 55 -19.68 -5.59 15.68
CA TRP A 55 -18.28 -5.20 15.78
C TRP A 55 -17.41 -6.15 14.97
N ILE A 56 -16.50 -5.58 14.20
CA ILE A 56 -15.44 -6.38 13.57
C ILE A 56 -14.45 -6.79 14.67
N ASP A 57 -14.47 -8.06 15.01
CA ASP A 57 -13.60 -8.57 16.07
C ASP A 57 -12.11 -8.57 15.68
N ALA A 58 -11.25 -8.72 16.68
CA ALA A 58 -9.80 -8.70 16.48
C ALA A 58 -9.31 -9.85 15.58
N ARG A 59 -9.98 -11.00 15.61
CA ARG A 59 -9.61 -12.17 14.78
C ARG A 59 -9.92 -11.90 13.30
N THR A 60 -11.08 -11.36 13.01
CA THR A 60 -11.48 -10.98 11.64
C THR A 60 -10.52 -9.92 11.07
N ARG A 61 -10.15 -8.92 11.87
CA ARG A 61 -9.15 -7.91 11.46
C ARG A 61 -7.77 -8.53 11.21
N GLN A 62 -7.34 -9.44 12.07
CA GLN A 62 -6.05 -10.14 11.92
C GLN A 62 -6.07 -11.08 10.71
N ALA A 63 -7.18 -11.75 10.43
CA ALA A 63 -7.34 -12.59 9.24
C ALA A 63 -7.29 -11.75 7.97
N ALA A 64 -7.99 -10.60 7.94
CA ALA A 64 -7.91 -9.66 6.85
C ALA A 64 -6.48 -9.13 6.65
N ALA A 65 -5.80 -8.74 7.72
CA ALA A 65 -4.41 -8.29 7.65
C ALA A 65 -3.47 -9.35 7.04
N ARG A 66 -3.65 -10.61 7.43
CA ARG A 66 -2.86 -11.72 6.85
C ARG A 66 -3.17 -11.93 5.36
N ALA A 67 -4.45 -11.82 4.98
CA ALA A 67 -4.88 -11.95 3.59
C ALA A 67 -4.32 -10.82 2.70
N PHE A 68 -4.12 -9.62 3.26
CA PHE A 68 -3.57 -8.44 2.59
C PHE A 68 -2.05 -8.26 2.79
N GLY A 69 -1.30 -9.31 3.10
CA GLY A 69 0.16 -9.24 3.19
C GLY A 69 0.70 -8.62 4.50
N GLY A 70 -0.10 -8.57 5.54
CA GLY A 70 0.35 -8.20 6.88
C GLY A 70 0.13 -6.74 7.28
N VAL A 71 -0.34 -5.86 6.40
CA VAL A 71 -0.76 -4.50 6.76
C VAL A 71 -2.22 -4.52 7.24
N PRO A 72 -2.49 -4.35 8.54
CA PRO A 72 -3.86 -4.37 9.03
C PRO A 72 -4.63 -3.14 8.55
N PRO A 73 -5.94 -3.27 8.26
CA PRO A 73 -6.78 -2.10 8.02
C PRO A 73 -6.71 -1.14 9.21
N ALA A 74 -6.38 0.11 8.94
CA ALA A 74 -6.29 1.11 10.00
C ALA A 74 -7.69 1.51 10.49
N LEU A 75 -7.82 1.68 11.81
CA LEU A 75 -9.08 2.03 12.45
C LEU A 75 -9.41 3.53 12.35
N SER A 76 -8.41 4.37 12.11
CA SER A 76 -8.56 5.82 12.00
C SER A 76 -7.38 6.44 11.25
N ARG A 77 -7.57 7.67 10.73
CA ARG A 77 -6.50 8.45 10.11
C ARG A 77 -5.31 8.64 11.05
N GLY A 78 -5.55 9.03 12.31
CA GLY A 78 -4.48 9.24 13.29
C GLY A 78 -3.65 7.98 13.58
N ARG A 79 -4.23 6.79 13.44
CA ARG A 79 -3.44 5.55 13.54
C ARG A 79 -2.54 5.34 12.32
N ILE A 80 -3.00 5.71 11.13
CA ILE A 80 -2.18 5.64 9.91
C ILE A 80 -1.07 6.68 9.96
N GLU A 81 -1.35 7.88 10.48
CA GLU A 81 -0.35 8.92 10.72
C GLU A 81 0.79 8.39 11.58
N ASN A 82 0.48 7.72 12.70
CA ASN A 82 1.48 7.06 13.54
C ASN A 82 2.27 5.94 12.82
N GLU A 83 1.73 5.33 11.76
CA GLU A 83 2.46 4.35 10.95
C GLU A 83 3.53 4.99 10.05
N CYS A 84 3.45 6.29 9.79
CA CYS A 84 4.40 7.05 8.99
C CYS A 84 5.29 7.97 9.83
N ASP A 85 4.94 8.22 11.10
CA ASP A 85 5.73 9.07 11.98
C ASP A 85 7.02 8.37 12.44
N ALA A 86 8.07 9.18 12.66
CA ALA A 86 9.33 8.67 13.17
C ALA A 86 9.18 8.09 14.57
N ASP A 87 9.65 6.87 14.77
CA ASP A 87 9.62 6.15 16.03
C ASP A 87 11.04 5.81 16.49
N GLN A 88 11.43 6.36 17.65
CA GLN A 88 12.78 6.17 18.19
C GLN A 88 13.06 4.72 18.59
N HIS A 89 12.04 3.95 19.01
CA HIS A 89 12.24 2.55 19.38
C HIS A 89 12.51 1.71 18.13
N GLU A 90 11.73 1.88 17.06
CA GLU A 90 11.99 1.20 15.79
C GLU A 90 13.35 1.60 15.19
N ALA A 91 13.75 2.88 15.34
CA ALA A 91 15.06 3.36 14.92
C ALA A 91 16.20 2.65 15.67
N LEU A 92 16.06 2.45 16.98
CA LEU A 92 17.05 1.72 17.80
C LEU A 92 17.13 0.23 17.43
N ASP A 93 15.98 -0.41 17.23
CA ASP A 93 15.91 -1.82 16.87
C ASP A 93 16.52 -2.09 15.49
N MET A 94 16.34 -1.17 14.54
CA MET A 94 16.89 -1.29 13.19
C MET A 94 18.36 -0.91 13.09
N GLY A 95 18.91 -0.30 14.13
CA GLY A 95 20.30 0.16 14.22
C GLY A 95 20.56 1.50 13.53
N PRO A 96 21.82 1.96 13.48
CA PRO A 96 22.18 3.29 12.97
C PRO A 96 21.69 3.50 11.54
N TYR A 97 21.19 4.71 11.28
CA TYR A 97 20.73 5.14 9.96
C TYR A 97 21.92 5.57 9.10
N GLU A 98 22.17 4.85 8.02
CA GLU A 98 23.27 5.06 7.09
C GLU A 98 22.72 5.35 5.67
N PRO A 99 22.18 6.56 5.44
CA PRO A 99 21.58 6.90 4.15
C PRO A 99 22.62 6.85 3.03
N GLY A 100 22.29 6.18 1.95
CA GLY A 100 23.17 6.06 0.79
C GLY A 100 24.35 5.10 1.01
N ASN A 101 24.27 4.19 1.98
CA ASN A 101 25.24 3.11 2.16
C ASN A 101 25.39 2.32 0.85
N PRO A 102 26.56 2.30 0.20
CA PRO A 102 26.75 1.67 -1.11
C PRO A 102 26.36 0.18 -1.11
N LYS A 103 26.70 -0.54 -0.03
CA LYS A 103 26.36 -1.96 0.11
C LYS A 103 24.84 -2.17 0.17
N ALA A 104 24.13 -1.33 0.93
CA ALA A 104 22.70 -1.40 1.03
C ALA A 104 22.02 -1.08 -0.32
N ILE A 105 22.55 -0.12 -1.07
CA ILE A 105 22.06 0.21 -2.43
C ILE A 105 22.28 -0.95 -3.38
N GLU A 106 23.48 -1.55 -3.40
CA GLU A 106 23.80 -2.66 -4.30
C GLU A 106 22.97 -3.89 -4.00
N GLU A 107 22.82 -4.26 -2.72
CA GLU A 107 21.98 -5.38 -2.31
C GLU A 107 20.51 -5.15 -2.67
N LEU A 108 20.03 -3.91 -2.49
CA LEU A 108 18.66 -3.53 -2.81
C LEU A 108 18.41 -3.61 -4.31
N VAL A 109 19.25 -2.99 -5.11
CA VAL A 109 19.15 -3.00 -6.57
C VAL A 109 19.25 -4.43 -7.10
N GLY A 110 20.23 -5.21 -6.66
CA GLY A 110 20.39 -6.60 -7.10
C GLY A 110 19.20 -7.50 -6.75
N HIS A 111 18.58 -7.29 -5.56
CA HIS A 111 17.39 -8.01 -5.17
C HIS A 111 16.20 -7.68 -6.10
N PHE A 112 15.97 -6.40 -6.36
CA PHE A 112 14.84 -5.95 -7.16
C PHE A 112 15.03 -6.21 -8.65
N ASP A 113 16.23 -6.11 -9.19
CA ASP A 113 16.54 -6.49 -10.57
C ASP A 113 16.25 -7.98 -10.81
N ALA A 114 16.50 -8.83 -9.82
CA ALA A 114 16.15 -10.24 -9.90
C ALA A 114 14.63 -10.50 -9.93
N ILE A 115 13.82 -9.61 -9.36
CA ILE A 115 12.36 -9.70 -9.42
C ILE A 115 11.88 -9.26 -10.80
N VAL A 116 12.39 -8.14 -11.31
CA VAL A 116 12.07 -7.60 -12.63
C VAL A 116 12.41 -8.61 -13.73
N SER A 117 13.59 -9.23 -13.67
CA SER A 117 14.05 -10.23 -14.65
C SER A 117 13.15 -11.47 -14.70
N ARG A 118 12.57 -11.89 -13.56
CA ARG A 118 11.66 -13.04 -13.50
C ARG A 118 10.25 -12.71 -13.98
N GLY A 119 9.82 -11.46 -13.86
CA GLY A 119 8.49 -11.00 -14.32
C GLY A 119 8.33 -10.99 -15.84
N GLY A 120 9.42 -10.92 -16.59
CA GLY A 120 9.42 -10.94 -18.06
C GLY A 120 9.11 -12.32 -18.68
N ASP A 121 9.29 -13.41 -17.94
CA ASP A 121 9.00 -14.76 -18.42
C ASP A 121 7.53 -15.14 -18.17
N SER A 122 6.65 -14.62 -19.00
CA SER A 122 5.17 -14.75 -18.89
C SER A 122 4.61 -16.16 -19.15
N VAL A 123 5.41 -17.21 -19.16
CA VAL A 123 4.99 -18.58 -19.57
C VAL A 123 4.89 -19.60 -18.45
N SER A 124 5.25 -19.29 -17.21
CA SER A 124 5.20 -20.28 -16.10
C SER A 124 4.30 -19.85 -14.94
N ARG A 125 2.99 -19.71 -15.18
CA ARG A 125 2.00 -19.50 -14.09
C ARG A 125 1.72 -20.73 -13.22
N ALA A 126 2.34 -21.85 -13.47
CA ALA A 126 2.05 -23.13 -12.78
C ALA A 126 3.05 -23.52 -11.68
N GLY A 127 3.99 -22.67 -11.33
CA GLY A 127 5.03 -22.97 -10.31
C GLY A 127 5.62 -21.72 -9.65
N ALA A 128 4.89 -20.63 -9.59
CA ALA A 128 5.35 -19.41 -8.95
C ALA A 128 5.54 -19.68 -7.44
N SER A 129 6.75 -20.01 -7.06
CA SER A 129 7.20 -19.83 -5.68
C SER A 129 6.90 -18.38 -5.32
N ALA A 130 6.04 -18.18 -4.33
CA ALA A 130 5.62 -16.84 -3.89
C ALA A 130 6.86 -15.95 -3.76
N GLN A 131 6.90 -14.86 -4.50
CA GLN A 131 7.96 -13.87 -4.37
C GLN A 131 7.99 -13.45 -2.90
N ARG A 132 9.15 -13.47 -2.28
CA ARG A 132 9.33 -13.06 -0.90
C ARG A 132 10.34 -11.93 -0.82
N LEU A 133 10.06 -10.99 0.04
CA LEU A 133 11.01 -9.93 0.39
C LEU A 133 12.12 -10.54 1.25
N THR A 134 13.33 -10.68 0.70
CA THR A 134 14.49 -11.26 1.40
C THR A 134 15.50 -10.20 1.85
N VAL A 135 15.30 -8.95 1.44
CA VAL A 135 16.11 -7.81 1.89
C VAL A 135 15.77 -7.48 3.33
N SER A 136 16.77 -7.23 4.17
CA SER A 136 16.54 -6.80 5.55
C SER A 136 15.93 -5.39 5.58
N ASP A 137 15.10 -5.11 6.58
CA ASP A 137 14.50 -3.79 6.76
C ASP A 137 15.56 -2.68 6.84
N ARG A 138 16.74 -2.94 7.46
CA ARG A 138 17.86 -2.01 7.50
C ARG A 138 18.37 -1.66 6.10
N HIS A 139 18.65 -2.65 5.27
CA HIS A 139 19.14 -2.41 3.90
C HIS A 139 18.07 -1.78 3.02
N LEU A 140 16.79 -2.14 3.21
CA LEU A 140 15.68 -1.47 2.55
C LEU A 140 15.62 0.01 2.93
N ARG A 141 15.73 0.34 4.23
CA ARG A 141 15.74 1.73 4.74
C ARG A 141 16.92 2.53 4.18
N ASP A 142 18.12 2.05 4.39
CA ASP A 142 19.35 2.76 4.07
C ASP A 142 19.57 2.88 2.56
N GLY A 143 19.22 1.85 1.80
CA GLY A 143 19.28 1.84 0.33
C GLY A 143 18.22 2.73 -0.32
N SER A 144 16.98 2.72 0.19
CA SER A 144 15.89 3.57 -0.34
C SER A 144 16.07 5.05 0.00
N ALA A 145 16.95 5.40 0.92
CA ALA A 145 17.33 6.79 1.14
C ALA A 145 18.05 7.43 -0.06
N HIS A 146 18.62 6.60 -0.94
CA HIS A 146 19.24 7.03 -2.20
C HIS A 146 18.30 6.83 -3.38
N ALA A 147 18.27 7.76 -4.35
CA ALA A 147 17.36 7.73 -5.49
C ALA A 147 17.41 6.39 -6.26
N ARG A 148 18.61 5.87 -6.54
CA ARG A 148 18.78 4.60 -7.28
C ARG A 148 18.13 3.41 -6.57
N GLY A 149 18.30 3.29 -5.24
CA GLY A 149 17.68 2.20 -4.47
C GLY A 149 16.17 2.37 -4.39
N ARG A 150 15.70 3.61 -4.16
CA ARG A 150 14.28 3.94 -4.19
C ARG A 150 13.63 3.57 -5.52
N ASP A 151 14.25 3.94 -6.63
CA ASP A 151 13.70 3.72 -7.98
C ASP A 151 13.65 2.21 -8.30
N ALA A 152 14.64 1.43 -7.88
CA ALA A 152 14.61 -0.03 -7.99
C ALA A 152 13.42 -0.65 -7.23
N VAL A 153 13.14 -0.17 -6.01
CA VAL A 153 11.95 -0.56 -5.22
C VAL A 153 10.67 -0.32 -6.01
N LEU A 154 10.53 0.86 -6.62
CA LEU A 154 9.32 1.26 -7.33
C LEU A 154 9.08 0.44 -8.59
N VAL A 155 10.13 0.24 -9.39
CA VAL A 155 10.08 -0.58 -10.61
C VAL A 155 9.70 -2.02 -10.29
N ALA A 156 10.32 -2.62 -9.29
CA ALA A 156 10.00 -3.99 -8.88
C ALA A 156 8.57 -4.11 -8.33
N CYS A 157 8.13 -3.13 -7.51
CA CYS A 157 6.76 -3.09 -7.02
C CYS A 157 5.73 -3.03 -8.15
N ALA A 158 6.00 -2.25 -9.21
CA ALA A 158 5.10 -2.15 -10.36
C ALA A 158 4.88 -3.50 -11.07
N GLN A 159 5.89 -4.36 -11.09
CA GLN A 159 5.87 -5.67 -11.76
C GLN A 159 5.51 -6.83 -10.83
N ALA A 160 5.54 -6.60 -9.51
CA ALA A 160 5.27 -7.63 -8.51
C ALA A 160 3.78 -8.00 -8.43
N ASP A 161 3.50 -9.19 -7.90
CA ASP A 161 2.16 -9.61 -7.57
C ASP A 161 1.58 -8.82 -6.36
N HIS A 162 0.28 -8.97 -6.15
CA HIS A 162 -0.43 -8.28 -5.08
C HIS A 162 0.12 -8.62 -3.68
N HIS A 163 0.46 -9.88 -3.44
CA HIS A 163 0.96 -10.32 -2.12
C HIS A 163 2.30 -9.65 -1.81
N TYR A 164 3.23 -9.68 -2.76
CA TYR A 164 4.54 -9.05 -2.62
C TYR A 164 4.45 -7.54 -2.40
N ARG A 165 3.55 -6.84 -3.12
CA ARG A 165 3.33 -5.40 -2.92
C ARG A 165 2.93 -5.07 -1.48
N HIS A 166 2.06 -5.87 -0.88
CA HIS A 166 1.63 -5.66 0.51
C HIS A 166 2.73 -6.00 1.51
N GLU A 167 3.53 -7.04 1.26
CA GLU A 167 4.70 -7.36 2.08
C GLU A 167 5.73 -6.22 2.04
N LEU A 168 6.00 -5.70 0.85
CA LEU A 168 6.89 -4.55 0.65
C LEU A 168 6.35 -3.28 1.33
N LEU A 169 5.05 -3.00 1.21
CA LEU A 169 4.42 -1.87 1.91
C LEU A 169 4.60 -1.97 3.43
N ALA A 170 4.38 -3.16 4.00
CA ALA A 170 4.58 -3.37 5.43
C ALA A 170 6.04 -3.12 5.87
N ALA A 171 7.00 -3.56 5.06
CA ALA A 171 8.42 -3.30 5.32
C ALA A 171 8.77 -1.81 5.18
N LEU A 172 8.28 -1.13 4.14
CA LEU A 172 8.51 0.30 3.94
C LEU A 172 7.90 1.16 5.06
N LEU A 173 6.74 0.80 5.59
CA LEU A 173 6.15 1.49 6.75
C LEU A 173 7.06 1.38 7.98
N ARG A 174 7.60 0.20 8.30
CA ARG A 174 8.58 0.03 9.38
C ARG A 174 9.85 0.86 9.13
N CYS A 175 10.35 0.84 7.91
CA CYS A 175 11.52 1.63 7.52
C CYS A 175 11.27 3.15 7.64
N THR A 176 10.09 3.64 7.23
CA THR A 176 9.72 5.06 7.35
C THR A 176 9.68 5.48 8.81
N ARG A 177 9.11 4.67 9.70
CA ARG A 177 9.10 4.92 11.14
C ARG A 177 10.51 4.91 11.76
N ALA A 178 11.35 3.98 11.35
CA ALA A 178 12.72 3.86 11.81
C ALA A 178 13.67 4.93 11.24
N THR A 179 13.19 5.77 10.32
CA THR A 179 13.98 6.84 9.73
C THR A 179 13.82 8.13 10.55
N PRO A 180 14.92 8.79 10.96
CA PRO A 180 14.85 10.01 11.72
C PRO A 180 14.06 11.12 11.00
N ALA A 181 13.33 11.95 11.77
CA ALA A 181 12.62 13.10 11.25
C ALA A 181 13.56 14.05 10.50
N GLY A 182 13.08 14.62 9.40
CA GLY A 182 13.86 15.49 8.52
C GLY A 182 14.81 14.77 7.55
N ARG A 183 14.80 13.42 7.50
CA ARG A 183 15.74 12.63 6.68
C ARG A 183 15.08 11.51 5.88
N GLY A 184 13.76 11.39 5.95
CA GLY A 184 13.01 10.27 5.39
C GLY A 184 12.27 10.56 4.07
N ALA A 185 12.49 11.69 3.40
CA ALA A 185 11.71 12.09 2.24
C ALA A 185 11.67 11.03 1.13
N ASN A 186 12.82 10.47 0.76
CA ASN A 186 12.89 9.43 -0.29
C ASN A 186 12.11 8.16 0.09
N ILE A 187 12.24 7.69 1.32
CA ILE A 187 11.57 6.46 1.75
C ILE A 187 10.06 6.70 1.94
N ALA A 188 9.67 7.87 2.44
CA ALA A 188 8.28 8.26 2.55
C ALA A 188 7.61 8.39 1.17
N ALA A 189 8.31 8.96 0.17
CA ALA A 189 7.85 9.01 -1.21
C ALA A 189 7.68 7.60 -1.79
N ALA A 190 8.64 6.68 -1.57
CA ALA A 190 8.52 5.29 -2.00
C ALA A 190 7.32 4.60 -1.33
N THR A 191 7.14 4.81 -0.02
CA THR A 191 6.00 4.28 0.73
C THR A 191 4.67 4.76 0.16
N ALA A 192 4.58 6.06 -0.20
CA ALA A 192 3.39 6.64 -0.81
C ALA A 192 3.02 5.97 -2.14
N VAL A 193 4.00 5.83 -3.04
CA VAL A 193 3.77 5.18 -4.35
C VAL A 193 3.36 3.72 -4.17
N VAL A 194 4.04 2.96 -3.30
CA VAL A 194 3.71 1.55 -3.05
C VAL A 194 2.33 1.41 -2.41
N ALA A 195 1.96 2.28 -1.47
CA ALA A 195 0.62 2.30 -0.88
C ALA A 195 -0.46 2.55 -1.94
N TRP A 196 -0.24 3.49 -2.86
CA TRP A 196 -1.14 3.75 -3.99
C TRP A 196 -1.28 2.54 -4.91
N LEU A 197 -0.17 1.88 -5.25
CA LEU A 197 -0.18 0.64 -6.06
C LEU A 197 -0.90 -0.53 -5.36
N CYS A 198 -0.97 -0.51 -4.02
CA CYS A 198 -1.79 -1.42 -3.23
C CYS A 198 -3.28 -1.01 -3.14
N GLY A 199 -3.66 0.15 -3.69
CA GLY A 199 -5.02 0.71 -3.59
C GLY A 199 -5.30 1.41 -2.26
N ASP A 200 -4.28 1.71 -1.45
CA ASP A 200 -4.40 2.39 -0.15
C ASP A 200 -4.07 3.88 -0.29
N GLY A 201 -5.02 4.64 -0.85
CA GLY A 201 -4.88 6.07 -1.06
C GLY A 201 -4.73 6.88 0.24
N VAL A 202 -5.25 6.37 1.36
CA VAL A 202 -5.12 7.06 2.65
C VAL A 202 -3.69 7.00 3.15
N ARG A 203 -3.06 5.82 3.13
CA ARG A 203 -1.64 5.69 3.47
C ARG A 203 -0.75 6.41 2.49
N ALA A 204 -1.09 6.40 1.20
CA ALA A 204 -0.35 7.15 0.19
C ALA A 204 -0.29 8.64 0.52
N ASN A 205 -1.42 9.27 0.82
CA ASN A 205 -1.49 10.69 1.22
C ASN A 205 -0.68 10.98 2.48
N ILE A 206 -0.82 10.16 3.52
CA ILE A 206 -0.12 10.37 4.80
C ILE A 206 1.40 10.21 4.61
N ALA A 207 1.83 9.25 3.80
CA ALA A 207 3.25 9.10 3.48
C ALA A 207 3.79 10.28 2.67
N LEU A 208 2.99 10.88 1.77
CA LEU A 208 3.34 12.12 1.08
C LEU A 208 3.45 13.31 2.04
N GLU A 209 2.52 13.45 2.99
CA GLU A 209 2.60 14.48 4.03
C GLU A 209 3.92 14.36 4.79
N ARG A 210 4.33 13.15 5.19
CA ARG A 210 5.62 12.90 5.81
C ARG A 210 6.79 13.22 4.88
N CYS A 211 6.71 12.89 3.59
CA CYS A 211 7.73 13.24 2.61
C CYS A 211 7.95 14.75 2.56
N PHE A 212 6.88 15.55 2.51
CA PHE A 212 6.95 17.01 2.43
C PHE A 212 7.33 17.68 3.74
N LEU A 213 7.07 17.05 4.88
CA LEU A 213 7.61 17.51 6.17
C LEU A 213 9.14 17.38 6.23
N ASP A 214 9.69 16.33 5.63
CA ASP A 214 11.12 16.07 5.61
C ASP A 214 11.83 16.83 4.46
N ASP A 215 11.18 17.01 3.30
CA ASP A 215 11.67 17.76 2.14
C ASP A 215 10.50 18.37 1.34
N PRO A 216 10.13 19.64 1.57
CA PRO A 216 9.03 20.30 0.87
C PRO A 216 9.19 20.37 -0.66
N GLU A 217 10.42 20.31 -1.16
CA GLU A 217 10.75 20.40 -2.58
C GLU A 217 10.99 19.03 -3.24
N HIS A 218 10.65 17.93 -2.55
CA HIS A 218 10.94 16.58 -3.02
C HIS A 218 10.28 16.28 -4.37
N VAL A 219 11.10 16.15 -5.43
CA VAL A 219 10.63 16.08 -6.83
C VAL A 219 9.65 14.92 -7.06
N LEU A 220 10.02 13.69 -6.65
CA LEU A 220 9.13 12.54 -6.84
C LEU A 220 7.84 12.71 -6.05
N GLY A 221 7.90 13.24 -4.82
CA GLY A 221 6.72 13.52 -4.00
C GLY A 221 5.74 14.43 -4.73
N ARG A 222 6.21 15.54 -5.31
CA ARG A 222 5.38 16.50 -6.05
C ARG A 222 4.75 15.88 -7.30
N VAL A 223 5.55 15.21 -8.13
CA VAL A 223 5.04 14.54 -9.34
C VAL A 223 3.96 13.52 -8.97
N PHE A 224 4.15 12.81 -7.89
CA PHE A 224 3.19 11.80 -7.45
C PHE A 224 1.94 12.42 -6.82
N ASP A 225 2.08 13.48 -6.04
CA ASP A 225 0.96 14.25 -5.48
C ASP A 225 0.07 14.83 -6.59
N ASP A 226 0.68 15.43 -7.62
CA ASP A 226 -0.03 15.91 -8.80
C ASP A 226 -0.78 14.77 -9.50
N ALA A 227 -0.14 13.61 -9.70
CA ALA A 227 -0.79 12.45 -10.32
C ALA A 227 -1.99 11.94 -9.50
N MET A 228 -1.87 11.90 -8.17
CA MET A 228 -2.97 11.51 -7.29
C MET A 228 -4.10 12.52 -7.31
N SER A 229 -3.79 13.82 -7.30
CA SER A 229 -4.78 14.91 -7.28
C SER A 229 -5.68 14.91 -8.51
N VAL A 230 -5.15 14.54 -9.67
CA VAL A 230 -5.92 14.38 -10.92
C VAL A 230 -6.51 12.98 -11.11
N GLY A 231 -6.34 12.09 -10.11
CA GLY A 231 -6.96 10.77 -10.09
C GLY A 231 -6.32 9.76 -11.05
N VAL A 232 -5.01 9.84 -11.31
CA VAL A 232 -4.30 8.83 -12.11
C VAL A 232 -4.42 7.47 -11.43
N PRO A 233 -4.99 6.44 -12.11
CA PRO A 233 -5.21 5.15 -11.48
C PRO A 233 -3.90 4.40 -11.19
N PRO A 234 -3.86 3.54 -10.14
CA PRO A 234 -2.68 2.75 -9.80
C PRO A 234 -2.10 1.94 -10.95
N THR A 235 -2.96 1.45 -11.83
CA THR A 235 -2.54 0.68 -13.02
C THR A 235 -1.72 1.50 -14.01
N SER A 236 -2.07 2.77 -14.21
CA SER A 236 -1.31 3.68 -15.10
C SER A 236 0.03 4.05 -14.50
N ILE A 237 0.11 4.26 -13.17
CA ILE A 237 1.38 4.45 -12.46
C ILE A 237 2.26 3.21 -12.61
N ALA A 238 1.71 2.01 -12.40
CA ALA A 238 2.47 0.77 -12.58
C ALA A 238 3.02 0.63 -13.99
N GLN A 239 2.23 0.95 -15.02
CA GLN A 239 2.69 0.94 -16.42
C GLN A 239 3.82 1.93 -16.67
N MET A 240 3.71 3.17 -16.19
CA MET A 240 4.78 4.17 -16.31
C MET A 240 6.08 3.70 -15.66
N LEU A 241 6.02 3.16 -14.44
CA LEU A 241 7.19 2.65 -13.72
C LEU A 241 7.84 1.46 -14.45
N THR A 242 7.04 0.60 -15.09
CA THR A 242 7.56 -0.54 -15.88
C THR A 242 8.34 -0.09 -17.13
N HIS A 243 8.01 1.07 -17.70
CA HIS A 243 8.73 1.62 -18.84
C HIS A 243 10.04 2.35 -18.49
N LEU A 244 10.30 2.56 -17.19
CA LEU A 244 11.54 3.16 -16.69
C LEU A 244 12.63 2.11 -16.39
N ALA A 245 12.28 0.83 -16.45
CA ALA A 245 13.19 -0.31 -16.26
C ALA A 245 13.91 -0.63 -17.58
#